data_781e54ffc8cbf251c171df3ab29b445a
#
_entry.id   781e54ffc8cbf251c171df3ab29b445a
#
_cell.length_a   1.000
_cell.length_b   1.000
_cell.length_c   1.000
_cell.angle_alpha   90.00
_cell.angle_beta   90.00
_cell.angle_gamma   90.00
#
_symmetry.space_group_name_H-M   'P 1'
#
loop_
_entity.id
_entity.type
_entity.pdbx_description
1 polymer ?
#
loop_
_entity_poly.entity_id
_entity_poly.type
_entity_poly.pdbx_seq_one_letter_code
_entity_poly.pdbx_strand_id
1 'polypeptide(L)'
;PDGAQLLGFTPDSVGTAVRRAMITAPGWRDFEWQLVHEPAVSPAMNLALDEVLTQRVGDGRRVPTLRIWEWNESAVVIGSFQSYRNEVDEEQAKQHGFQVVRRISGGGAMLMAKDAIITYSLYVPGELVAGMTFADSYAFLDDWVLQALRAVGIDAIYQPLNDIASPKGKIGGAAQKRLANGGVLHHATLSYDMDGQVMTEVLRIGREKLSDKGTVSAAKRVDPLRRQTGLPREAIIERFIDTFAKLYGAVPGAITDEEYAEAEALVASKFAT
;
A
#
# COMPACT_ATOMS: atom_id res chain seq x y z
N PRO A 1 58.93 16.76 -0.72
CA PRO A 1 59.05 15.50 -1.38
C PRO A 1 57.98 14.53 -0.94
N ASP A 2 57.23 14.07 -1.90
CA ASP A 2 56.67 12.75 -2.06
C ASP A 2 55.64 12.28 -1.07
N GLY A 3 54.45 12.02 -1.43
CA GLY A 3 53.94 11.37 -2.60
C GLY A 3 52.97 10.36 -2.11
N ALA A 4 51.70 10.71 -1.99
CA ALA A 4 50.63 9.75 -1.81
C ALA A 4 49.93 9.57 -3.14
N GLN A 5 50.31 8.51 -3.84
CA GLN A 5 49.49 7.96 -4.92
C GLN A 5 48.21 7.40 -4.27
N LEU A 6 47.18 8.20 -4.23
CA LEU A 6 45.81 7.78 -3.94
C LEU A 6 45.24 7.12 -5.18
N LEU A 7 44.80 5.89 -4.99
CA LEU A 7 44.09 5.01 -5.88
C LEU A 7 43.21 5.74 -6.89
N GLY A 8 43.44 5.45 -8.18
CA GLY A 8 42.88 6.12 -9.35
C GLY A 8 41.35 5.95 -9.52
N PHE A 9 40.58 6.68 -8.78
CA PHE A 9 39.19 6.95 -9.12
C PHE A 9 39.10 8.36 -9.68
N THR A 10 38.96 8.45 -11.00
CA THR A 10 38.62 9.73 -11.63
C THR A 10 37.12 10.02 -11.41
N PRO A 11 36.71 11.30 -11.24
CA PRO A 11 35.30 11.67 -11.11
C PRO A 11 34.42 11.10 -12.23
N ASP A 12 34.94 10.88 -13.40
CA ASP A 12 34.24 10.31 -14.56
C ASP A 12 33.96 8.80 -14.40
N SER A 13 34.82 8.05 -13.70
CA SER A 13 34.60 6.62 -13.50
C SER A 13 33.45 6.33 -12.51
N VAL A 14 33.28 7.20 -11.50
CA VAL A 14 32.17 7.09 -10.54
C VAL A 14 30.86 7.52 -11.21
N GLY A 15 30.88 8.61 -11.99
CA GLY A 15 29.72 9.06 -12.76
C GLY A 15 29.26 8.04 -13.80
N THR A 16 30.18 7.34 -14.43
CA THR A 16 29.89 6.29 -15.43
C THR A 16 29.38 5.02 -14.78
N ALA A 17 29.92 4.62 -13.63
CA ALA A 17 29.42 3.45 -12.87
C ALA A 17 28.01 3.69 -12.31
N VAL A 18 27.72 4.88 -11.76
CA VAL A 18 26.39 5.27 -11.28
C VAL A 18 25.39 5.36 -12.44
N ARG A 19 25.77 5.96 -13.58
CA ARG A 19 24.92 5.99 -14.78
C ARG A 19 24.70 4.58 -15.35
N ARG A 20 25.69 3.70 -15.33
CA ARG A 20 25.55 2.32 -15.79
C ARG A 20 24.68 1.48 -14.87
N ALA A 21 24.71 1.70 -13.55
CA ALA A 21 23.80 1.08 -12.61
C ALA A 21 22.35 1.58 -12.77
N MET A 22 22.15 2.88 -13.09
CA MET A 22 20.82 3.43 -13.40
C MET A 22 20.25 2.94 -14.75
N ILE A 23 21.10 2.54 -15.70
CA ILE A 23 20.68 2.03 -17.03
C ILE A 23 20.31 0.53 -16.96
N THR A 24 20.65 -0.17 -15.87
CA THR A 24 20.43 -1.63 -15.74
C THR A 24 19.33 -2.03 -14.77
N ALA A 25 18.72 -1.10 -14.03
CA ALA A 25 17.56 -1.42 -13.20
C ALA A 25 16.33 -1.63 -14.11
N PRO A 26 15.62 -2.78 -13.99
CA PRO A 26 14.46 -3.04 -14.81
C PRO A 26 13.35 -2.05 -14.46
N GLY A 27 12.64 -1.57 -15.51
CA GLY A 27 11.43 -0.75 -15.35
C GLY A 27 10.18 -1.60 -15.29
N TRP A 28 9.04 -0.96 -15.05
CA TRP A 28 7.75 -1.63 -14.97
C TRP A 28 7.43 -2.53 -16.18
N ARG A 29 7.82 -2.13 -17.38
CA ARG A 29 7.52 -2.84 -18.64
C ARG A 29 8.46 -4.00 -18.95
N ASP A 30 9.49 -4.18 -18.15
CA ASP A 30 10.41 -5.31 -18.28
C ASP A 30 9.90 -6.57 -17.57
N PHE A 31 8.74 -6.48 -16.90
CA PHE A 31 8.07 -7.58 -16.24
C PHE A 31 6.74 -7.89 -16.89
N GLU A 32 6.37 -9.17 -16.83
CA GLU A 32 5.00 -9.61 -17.07
C GLU A 32 4.15 -9.36 -15.82
N TRP A 33 3.02 -8.66 -15.96
CA TRP A 33 2.18 -8.28 -14.84
C TRP A 33 0.86 -9.06 -14.85
N GLN A 34 0.45 -9.50 -13.67
CA GLN A 34 -0.92 -9.95 -13.44
C GLN A 34 -1.72 -8.92 -12.65
N LEU A 35 -3.01 -8.89 -12.93
CA LEU A 35 -3.98 -8.10 -12.21
C LEU A 35 -5.04 -9.02 -11.62
N VAL A 36 -5.20 -8.97 -10.30
CA VAL A 36 -6.15 -9.80 -9.54
C VAL A 36 -7.20 -8.92 -8.90
N HIS A 37 -8.46 -9.20 -9.19
CA HIS A 37 -9.61 -8.61 -8.51
C HIS A 37 -10.64 -9.71 -8.31
N GLU A 38 -10.69 -10.25 -7.11
CA GLU A 38 -11.48 -11.44 -6.75
C GLU A 38 -12.53 -11.08 -5.68
N PRO A 39 -13.51 -11.98 -5.43
CA PRO A 39 -14.53 -11.78 -4.41
C PRO A 39 -13.96 -11.47 -3.03
N ALA A 40 -14.78 -10.84 -2.20
CA ALA A 40 -14.41 -10.40 -0.86
C ALA A 40 -14.04 -11.56 0.07
N VAL A 41 -12.94 -11.38 0.79
CA VAL A 41 -12.46 -12.32 1.82
C VAL A 41 -12.33 -11.63 3.18
N SER A 42 -12.06 -12.40 4.23
CA SER A 42 -11.90 -11.86 5.57
C SER A 42 -10.67 -10.95 5.70
N PRO A 43 -10.66 -10.02 6.66
CA PRO A 43 -9.50 -9.18 6.95
C PRO A 43 -8.22 -9.99 7.16
N ALA A 44 -8.28 -11.07 7.94
CA ALA A 44 -7.14 -11.95 8.18
C ALA A 44 -6.64 -12.63 6.90
N MET A 45 -7.55 -13.09 6.03
CA MET A 45 -7.20 -13.68 4.74
C MET A 45 -6.55 -12.66 3.81
N ASN A 46 -7.07 -11.44 3.74
CA ASN A 46 -6.47 -10.38 2.95
C ASN A 46 -5.00 -10.12 3.33
N LEU A 47 -4.70 -10.09 4.63
CA LEU A 47 -3.34 -9.89 5.13
C LEU A 47 -2.44 -11.12 4.94
N ALA A 48 -2.99 -12.32 5.08
CA ALA A 48 -2.25 -13.56 4.82
C ALA A 48 -1.86 -13.67 3.34
N LEU A 49 -2.78 -13.33 2.43
CA LEU A 49 -2.49 -13.27 1.00
C LEU A 49 -1.41 -12.24 0.66
N ASP A 50 -1.36 -11.09 1.34
CA ASP A 50 -0.27 -10.13 1.16
C ASP A 50 1.10 -10.77 1.45
N GLU A 51 1.20 -11.54 2.52
CA GLU A 51 2.46 -12.21 2.88
C GLU A 51 2.81 -13.32 1.88
N VAL A 52 1.87 -14.22 1.58
CA VAL A 52 2.07 -15.34 0.65
C VAL A 52 2.48 -14.86 -0.73
N LEU A 53 1.72 -13.92 -1.30
CA LEU A 53 1.99 -13.46 -2.67
C LEU A 53 3.30 -12.68 -2.77
N THR A 54 3.65 -11.91 -1.73
CA THR A 54 4.94 -11.23 -1.67
C THR A 54 6.10 -12.22 -1.60
N GLN A 55 5.99 -13.28 -0.79
CA GLN A 55 7.00 -14.33 -0.71
C GLN A 55 7.15 -15.05 -2.04
N ARG A 56 6.06 -15.41 -2.69
CA ARG A 56 6.08 -16.12 -3.98
C ARG A 56 6.70 -15.29 -5.10
N VAL A 57 6.47 -13.97 -5.11
CA VAL A 57 7.14 -13.09 -6.07
C VAL A 57 8.64 -13.01 -5.76
N GLY A 58 9.04 -12.88 -4.50
CA GLY A 58 10.45 -12.89 -4.11
C GLY A 58 11.19 -14.19 -4.45
N ASP A 59 10.49 -15.33 -4.41
CA ASP A 59 11.02 -16.64 -4.77
C ASP A 59 10.95 -16.93 -6.28
N GLY A 60 10.43 -16.02 -7.09
CA GLY A 60 10.24 -16.23 -8.53
C GLY A 60 9.14 -17.25 -8.88
N ARG A 61 8.29 -17.62 -7.93
CA ARG A 61 7.17 -18.57 -8.09
C ARG A 61 5.87 -17.89 -8.54
N ARG A 62 5.84 -16.58 -8.56
CA ARG A 62 4.74 -15.74 -9.06
C ARG A 62 5.31 -14.53 -9.79
N VAL A 63 4.66 -14.12 -10.87
CA VAL A 63 4.98 -12.86 -11.55
C VAL A 63 4.52 -11.67 -10.73
N PRO A 64 5.11 -10.48 -10.93
CA PRO A 64 4.64 -9.24 -10.30
C PRO A 64 3.14 -9.05 -10.49
N THR A 65 2.46 -8.68 -9.43
CA THR A 65 0.99 -8.66 -9.40
C THR A 65 0.47 -7.38 -8.75
N LEU A 66 -0.51 -6.76 -9.39
CA LEU A 66 -1.44 -5.82 -8.75
C LEU A 66 -2.66 -6.59 -8.27
N ARG A 67 -3.02 -6.49 -7.00
CA ARG A 67 -4.25 -7.03 -6.44
C ARG A 67 -5.11 -5.91 -5.88
N ILE A 68 -6.36 -5.82 -6.33
CA ILE A 68 -7.40 -5.00 -5.70
C ILE A 68 -8.10 -5.86 -4.65
N TRP A 69 -8.23 -5.34 -3.44
CA TRP A 69 -8.83 -6.06 -2.33
C TRP A 69 -10.33 -5.83 -2.29
N GLU A 70 -11.05 -6.89 -1.90
CA GLU A 70 -12.42 -6.78 -1.44
C GLU A 70 -12.51 -7.27 0.00
N TRP A 71 -13.34 -6.59 0.80
CA TRP A 71 -13.48 -6.83 2.24
C TRP A 71 -14.86 -7.38 2.54
N ASN A 72 -14.96 -8.58 3.11
CA ASN A 72 -16.26 -9.10 3.55
C ASN A 72 -16.71 -8.51 4.90
N GLU A 73 -15.77 -7.98 5.69
CA GLU A 73 -16.00 -7.36 7.00
C GLU A 73 -15.11 -6.13 7.19
N SER A 74 -15.52 -5.25 8.11
CA SER A 74 -14.75 -4.08 8.49
C SER A 74 -13.65 -4.44 9.50
N ALA A 75 -12.49 -3.76 9.42
CA ALA A 75 -11.37 -4.00 10.32
C ALA A 75 -10.59 -2.74 10.69
N VAL A 76 -9.96 -2.76 11.85
CA VAL A 76 -8.81 -1.90 12.15
C VAL A 76 -7.55 -2.67 11.84
N VAL A 77 -6.76 -2.18 10.91
CA VAL A 77 -5.46 -2.78 10.56
C VAL A 77 -4.36 -2.01 11.26
N ILE A 78 -3.71 -2.63 12.23
CA ILE A 78 -2.54 -2.06 12.92
C ILE A 78 -1.24 -2.46 12.24
N GLY A 79 -0.24 -1.59 12.29
CA GLY A 79 1.11 -1.86 11.78
C GLY A 79 1.87 -2.88 12.62
N SER A 80 2.88 -3.52 12.02
CA SER A 80 3.65 -4.63 12.64
C SER A 80 4.26 -4.30 14.00
N PHE A 81 4.59 -3.03 14.26
CA PHE A 81 5.25 -2.58 15.50
C PHE A 81 4.32 -1.84 16.46
N GLN A 82 3.04 -1.70 16.13
CA GLN A 82 2.10 -0.95 16.95
C GLN A 82 1.57 -1.78 18.12
N SER A 83 1.32 -1.11 19.25
CA SER A 83 0.62 -1.70 20.39
C SER A 83 -0.88 -1.60 20.18
N TYR A 84 -1.58 -2.73 20.19
CA TYR A 84 -3.04 -2.76 20.09
C TYR A 84 -3.73 -1.80 21.05
N ARG A 85 -3.36 -1.85 22.35
CA ARG A 85 -3.97 -1.05 23.40
C ARG A 85 -3.76 0.46 23.23
N ASN A 86 -2.65 0.84 22.60
CA ASN A 86 -2.34 2.27 22.41
C ASN A 86 -3.03 2.85 21.19
N GLU A 87 -3.33 2.01 20.20
CA GLU A 87 -3.81 2.45 18.89
C GLU A 87 -5.33 2.38 18.74
N VAL A 88 -5.98 1.44 19.43
CA VAL A 88 -7.39 1.09 19.21
C VAL A 88 -8.19 1.26 20.49
N ASP A 89 -9.35 1.91 20.37
CA ASP A 89 -10.39 1.85 21.37
C ASP A 89 -11.22 0.59 21.14
N GLU A 90 -10.95 -0.43 21.96
CA GLU A 90 -11.53 -1.77 21.78
C GLU A 90 -13.07 -1.76 21.88
N GLU A 91 -13.61 -0.96 22.81
CA GLU A 91 -15.05 -0.85 22.99
C GLU A 91 -15.71 -0.19 21.77
N GLN A 92 -15.13 0.91 21.27
CA GLN A 92 -15.64 1.59 20.08
C GLN A 92 -15.45 0.71 18.82
N ALA A 93 -14.33 0.04 18.66
CA ALA A 93 -14.14 -0.90 17.55
C ALA A 93 -15.23 -1.98 17.54
N LYS A 94 -15.53 -2.57 18.71
CA LYS A 94 -16.55 -3.59 18.84
C LYS A 94 -17.97 -3.04 18.59
N GLN A 95 -18.29 -1.84 19.10
CA GLN A 95 -19.60 -1.19 18.88
C GLN A 95 -19.84 -0.90 17.39
N HIS A 96 -18.81 -0.50 16.66
CA HIS A 96 -18.89 -0.24 15.24
C HIS A 96 -18.67 -1.50 14.36
N GLY A 97 -18.48 -2.68 14.96
CA GLY A 97 -18.33 -3.95 14.24
C GLY A 97 -16.97 -4.13 13.55
N PHE A 98 -15.92 -3.50 14.05
CA PHE A 98 -14.56 -3.65 13.51
C PHE A 98 -13.80 -4.77 14.22
N GLN A 99 -13.24 -5.70 13.45
CA GLN A 99 -12.20 -6.59 13.92
C GLN A 99 -10.86 -5.83 14.00
N VAL A 100 -9.93 -6.35 14.79
CA VAL A 100 -8.57 -5.80 14.81
C VAL A 100 -7.60 -6.86 14.31
N VAL A 101 -6.85 -6.51 13.27
CA VAL A 101 -5.87 -7.38 12.63
C VAL A 101 -4.53 -6.64 12.47
N ARG A 102 -3.44 -7.39 12.40
CA ARG A 102 -2.08 -6.84 12.30
C ARG A 102 -1.45 -7.19 10.96
N ARG A 103 -1.01 -6.18 10.20
CA ARG A 103 -0.29 -6.38 8.95
C ARG A 103 1.22 -6.59 9.17
N ILE A 104 1.88 -7.17 8.18
CA ILE A 104 3.36 -7.40 8.22
C ILE A 104 4.18 -6.15 7.94
N SER A 105 3.61 -5.13 7.32
CA SER A 105 4.26 -3.83 7.07
C SER A 105 4.17 -2.92 8.30
N GLY A 106 5.06 -1.94 8.37
CA GLY A 106 5.05 -0.91 9.42
C GLY A 106 3.97 0.16 9.20
N GLY A 107 4.11 1.27 9.91
CA GLY A 107 3.22 2.43 9.81
C GLY A 107 2.09 2.45 10.83
N GLY A 108 1.21 3.44 10.73
CA GLY A 108 0.11 3.71 11.66
C GLY A 108 -1.10 2.79 11.46
N ALA A 109 -2.00 2.78 12.45
CA ALA A 109 -3.28 2.09 12.37
C ALA A 109 -4.19 2.74 11.32
N MET A 110 -4.95 1.91 10.61
CA MET A 110 -5.91 2.35 9.60
C MET A 110 -7.27 1.69 9.83
N LEU A 111 -8.33 2.48 9.62
CA LEU A 111 -9.69 1.99 9.64
C LEU A 111 -10.06 1.50 8.24
N MET A 112 -10.45 0.24 8.13
CA MET A 112 -10.88 -0.42 6.91
C MET A 112 -12.38 -0.66 6.99
N ALA A 113 -13.18 0.36 6.70
CA ALA A 113 -14.63 0.22 6.66
C ALA A 113 -15.04 -0.42 5.33
N LYS A 114 -15.73 -1.56 5.40
CA LYS A 114 -16.23 -2.26 4.21
C LYS A 114 -17.00 -1.29 3.31
N ASP A 115 -16.82 -1.40 2.02
CA ASP A 115 -17.42 -0.57 0.96
C ASP A 115 -17.07 0.93 1.00
N ALA A 116 -16.40 1.42 2.06
CA ALA A 116 -16.00 2.83 2.20
C ALA A 116 -14.53 3.10 1.85
N ILE A 117 -13.79 2.09 1.43
CA ILE A 117 -12.38 2.17 1.04
C ILE A 117 -12.11 1.45 -0.28
N ILE A 118 -10.99 1.79 -0.89
CA ILE A 118 -10.37 1.00 -1.97
C ILE A 118 -8.96 0.67 -1.54
N THR A 119 -8.64 -0.62 -1.47
CA THR A 119 -7.30 -1.11 -1.08
C THR A 119 -6.67 -1.87 -2.24
N TYR A 120 -5.40 -1.63 -2.49
CA TYR A 120 -4.62 -2.42 -3.42
C TYR A 120 -3.28 -2.83 -2.85
N SER A 121 -2.73 -3.91 -3.37
CA SER A 121 -1.35 -4.34 -3.14
C SER A 121 -0.62 -4.54 -4.45
N LEU A 122 0.64 -4.12 -4.46
CA LEU A 122 1.64 -4.49 -5.44
C LEU A 122 2.59 -5.49 -4.80
N TYR A 123 2.71 -6.65 -5.41
CA TYR A 123 3.72 -7.64 -5.07
C TYR A 123 4.79 -7.59 -6.15
N VAL A 124 5.98 -7.12 -5.82
CA VAL A 124 7.02 -6.83 -6.81
C VAL A 124 8.37 -7.46 -6.41
N PRO A 125 9.21 -7.83 -7.39
CA PRO A 125 10.57 -8.22 -7.11
C PRO A 125 11.39 -7.00 -6.68
N GLY A 126 12.35 -7.20 -5.77
CA GLY A 126 13.19 -6.14 -5.25
C GLY A 126 14.00 -5.39 -6.32
N GLU A 127 14.24 -6.03 -7.47
CA GLU A 127 14.92 -5.44 -8.61
C GLU A 127 14.20 -4.19 -9.14
N LEU A 128 12.85 -4.18 -9.11
CA LEU A 128 12.04 -3.04 -9.57
C LEU A 128 12.31 -1.76 -8.76
N VAL A 129 12.67 -1.90 -7.49
CA VAL A 129 12.94 -0.78 -6.57
C VAL A 129 14.39 -0.76 -6.09
N ALA A 130 15.28 -1.43 -6.83
CA ALA A 130 16.70 -1.51 -6.49
C ALA A 130 17.35 -0.12 -6.45
N GLY A 131 18.11 0.15 -5.38
CA GLY A 131 18.79 1.43 -5.18
C GLY A 131 17.89 2.58 -4.72
N MET A 132 16.59 2.39 -4.63
CA MET A 132 15.65 3.40 -4.13
C MET A 132 15.61 3.42 -2.60
N THR A 133 15.54 4.62 -2.03
CA THR A 133 15.13 4.81 -0.62
C THR A 133 13.67 4.40 -0.44
N PHE A 134 13.21 4.27 0.81
CA PHE A 134 11.79 4.03 1.05
C PHE A 134 10.92 5.16 0.48
N ALA A 135 11.32 6.41 0.66
CA ALA A 135 10.58 7.57 0.15
C ALA A 135 10.47 7.55 -1.39
N ASP A 136 11.58 7.29 -2.08
CA ASP A 136 11.59 7.23 -3.54
C ASP A 136 10.75 6.06 -4.05
N SER A 137 10.81 4.90 -3.38
CA SER A 137 10.02 3.73 -3.76
C SER A 137 8.52 3.91 -3.52
N TYR A 138 8.10 4.67 -2.49
CA TYR A 138 6.69 5.04 -2.33
C TYR A 138 6.21 5.89 -3.50
N ALA A 139 6.91 6.96 -3.82
CA ALA A 139 6.56 7.84 -4.94
C ALA A 139 6.50 7.08 -6.27
N PHE A 140 7.47 6.20 -6.50
CA PHE A 140 7.57 5.38 -7.72
C PHE A 140 6.42 4.36 -7.82
N LEU A 141 6.10 3.66 -6.74
CA LEU A 141 5.07 2.63 -6.73
C LEU A 141 3.64 3.19 -6.66
N ASP A 142 3.46 4.44 -6.24
CA ASP A 142 2.16 5.12 -6.22
C ASP A 142 1.88 5.94 -7.49
N ASP A 143 2.85 6.14 -8.39
CA ASP A 143 2.66 7.01 -9.58
C ASP A 143 1.50 6.55 -10.49
N TRP A 144 1.33 5.26 -10.68
CA TRP A 144 0.24 4.72 -11.50
C TRP A 144 -1.15 5.06 -10.94
N VAL A 145 -1.34 5.00 -9.62
CA VAL A 145 -2.64 5.31 -9.00
C VAL A 145 -2.90 6.80 -9.01
N LEU A 146 -1.86 7.64 -8.91
CA LEU A 146 -2.00 9.08 -9.13
C LEU A 146 -2.49 9.38 -10.55
N GLN A 147 -1.96 8.68 -11.55
CA GLN A 147 -2.44 8.81 -12.94
C GLN A 147 -3.90 8.36 -13.07
N ALA A 148 -4.28 7.24 -12.44
CA ALA A 148 -5.65 6.75 -12.43
C ALA A 148 -6.63 7.73 -11.76
N LEU A 149 -6.24 8.32 -10.62
CA LEU A 149 -7.02 9.33 -9.92
C LEU A 149 -7.19 10.60 -10.74
N ARG A 150 -6.14 11.07 -11.40
CA ARG A 150 -6.21 12.21 -12.32
C ARG A 150 -7.12 11.95 -13.50
N ALA A 151 -7.16 10.73 -14.01
CA ALA A 151 -8.05 10.35 -15.10
C ALA A 151 -9.55 10.37 -14.73
N VAL A 152 -9.89 10.35 -13.44
CA VAL A 152 -11.26 10.57 -12.94
C VAL A 152 -11.50 11.99 -12.41
N GLY A 153 -10.59 12.92 -12.72
CA GLY A 153 -10.75 14.34 -12.42
C GLY A 153 -10.28 14.77 -11.02
N ILE A 154 -9.54 13.93 -10.32
CA ILE A 154 -8.97 14.28 -9.02
C ILE A 154 -7.57 14.86 -9.21
N ASP A 155 -7.32 16.03 -8.63
CA ASP A 155 -5.97 16.62 -8.57
C ASP A 155 -5.13 15.91 -7.50
N ALA A 156 -4.79 14.64 -7.80
CA ALA A 156 -4.06 13.78 -6.89
C ALA A 156 -2.55 14.06 -6.94
N ILE A 157 -1.95 14.17 -5.77
CA ILE A 157 -0.52 14.36 -5.58
C ILE A 157 0.04 13.34 -4.58
N TYR A 158 1.30 12.97 -4.78
CA TYR A 158 2.06 12.28 -3.76
C TYR A 158 2.53 13.27 -2.70
N GLN A 159 2.29 12.93 -1.43
CA GLN A 159 2.77 13.72 -0.29
C GLN A 159 3.70 12.85 0.55
N PRO A 160 4.97 13.23 0.68
CA PRO A 160 5.92 12.49 1.52
C PRO A 160 5.43 12.38 2.98
N LEU A 161 5.66 11.21 3.64
CA LEU A 161 6.49 10.09 3.17
C LEU A 161 5.71 9.10 2.27
N ASN A 162 4.43 8.87 2.49
CA ASN A 162 3.65 7.75 1.98
C ASN A 162 2.17 8.08 1.80
N ASP A 163 1.82 9.35 1.67
CA ASP A 163 0.44 9.78 1.53
C ASP A 163 0.09 10.11 0.07
N ILE A 164 -1.15 9.79 -0.30
CA ILE A 164 -1.82 10.26 -1.49
C ILE A 164 -2.81 11.33 -1.04
N ALA A 165 -2.74 12.51 -1.64
CA ALA A 165 -3.52 13.66 -1.22
C ALA A 165 -4.13 14.43 -2.41
N SER A 166 -5.10 15.28 -2.11
CA SER A 166 -5.60 16.33 -2.96
C SER A 166 -5.32 17.69 -2.31
N PRO A 167 -5.53 18.81 -2.99
CA PRO A 167 -5.46 20.14 -2.36
C PRO A 167 -6.39 20.33 -1.16
N LYS A 168 -7.42 19.49 -1.03
CA LYS A 168 -8.42 19.55 0.04
C LYS A 168 -8.12 18.63 1.23
N GLY A 169 -7.25 17.64 1.05
CA GLY A 169 -6.91 16.73 2.13
C GLY A 169 -6.32 15.38 1.68
N LYS A 170 -6.11 14.52 2.66
CA LYS A 170 -5.58 13.17 2.44
C LYS A 170 -6.63 12.28 1.78
N ILE A 171 -6.25 11.64 0.67
CA ILE A 171 -7.05 10.60 0.01
C ILE A 171 -6.74 9.23 0.59
N GLY A 172 -5.46 8.92 0.78
CA GLY A 172 -5.03 7.62 1.24
C GLY A 172 -3.60 7.59 1.72
N GLY A 173 -3.13 6.41 2.06
CA GLY A 173 -1.76 6.19 2.48
C GLY A 173 -1.30 4.78 2.18
N ALA A 174 0.01 4.64 1.98
CA ALA A 174 0.66 3.40 1.65
C ALA A 174 1.55 2.88 2.80
N ALA A 175 1.89 1.61 2.75
CA ALA A 175 2.90 0.98 3.58
C ALA A 175 3.69 -0.03 2.75
N GLN A 176 4.94 -0.28 3.12
CA GLN A 176 5.82 -1.22 2.44
C GLN A 176 6.44 -2.22 3.40
N LYS A 177 6.77 -3.39 2.86
CA LYS A 177 7.60 -4.41 3.49
C LYS A 177 8.54 -5.00 2.45
N ARG A 178 9.83 -5.01 2.73
CA ARG A 178 10.84 -5.74 1.95
C ARG A 178 11.17 -7.02 2.69
N LEU A 179 11.03 -8.15 2.01
CA LEU A 179 11.32 -9.47 2.57
C LEU A 179 12.76 -9.87 2.30
N ALA A 180 13.27 -10.80 3.10
CA ALA A 180 14.66 -11.28 2.97
C ALA A 180 14.93 -12.02 1.64
N ASN A 181 13.90 -12.62 1.04
CA ASN A 181 13.98 -13.29 -0.27
C ASN A 181 13.91 -12.33 -1.47
N GLY A 182 13.87 -11.01 -1.23
CA GLY A 182 13.79 -10.00 -2.28
C GLY A 182 12.39 -9.61 -2.70
N GLY A 183 11.34 -10.22 -2.18
CA GLY A 183 9.97 -9.78 -2.42
C GLY A 183 9.68 -8.45 -1.74
N VAL A 184 8.94 -7.59 -2.43
CA VAL A 184 8.51 -6.29 -1.89
C VAL A 184 6.99 -6.19 -1.96
N LEU A 185 6.39 -6.00 -0.79
CA LEU A 185 4.99 -5.62 -0.64
C LEU A 185 4.88 -4.10 -0.61
N HIS A 186 4.04 -3.55 -1.46
CA HIS A 186 3.56 -2.18 -1.34
C HIS A 186 2.04 -2.19 -1.39
N HIS A 187 1.40 -1.73 -0.33
CA HIS A 187 -0.05 -1.67 -0.29
C HIS A 187 -0.53 -0.28 0.16
N ALA A 188 -1.62 0.14 -0.42
CA ALA A 188 -2.25 1.43 -0.13
C ALA A 188 -3.75 1.28 0.06
N THR A 189 -4.30 2.14 0.91
CA THR A 189 -5.74 2.26 1.12
C THR A 189 -6.15 3.70 0.87
N LEU A 190 -7.18 3.86 0.03
CA LEU A 190 -7.78 5.13 -0.30
C LEU A 190 -9.18 5.22 0.32
N SER A 191 -9.49 6.37 0.89
CA SER A 191 -10.82 6.67 1.41
C SER A 191 -11.79 6.89 0.25
N TYR A 192 -12.76 5.99 0.08
CA TYR A 192 -13.84 6.19 -0.87
C TYR A 192 -14.97 7.02 -0.28
N ASP A 193 -15.51 6.58 0.86
CA ASP A 193 -16.63 7.24 1.56
C ASP A 193 -16.48 7.08 3.09
N MET A 194 -15.25 7.24 3.60
CA MET A 194 -14.91 7.03 5.00
C MET A 194 -15.56 8.07 5.91
N ASP A 195 -16.20 7.62 6.99
CA ASP A 195 -16.67 8.47 8.07
C ASP A 195 -15.50 8.88 8.99
N GLY A 196 -15.14 10.15 8.93
CA GLY A 196 -14.06 10.70 9.76
C GLY A 196 -14.38 10.71 11.25
N GLN A 197 -15.67 10.72 11.64
CA GLN A 197 -16.08 10.65 13.05
C GLN A 197 -15.82 9.25 13.61
N VAL A 198 -16.29 8.21 12.94
CA VAL A 198 -16.03 6.81 13.35
C VAL A 198 -14.52 6.55 13.46
N MET A 199 -13.74 7.08 12.54
CA MET A 199 -12.27 6.96 12.59
C MET A 199 -11.69 7.55 13.88
N THR A 200 -12.17 8.71 14.33
CA THR A 200 -11.67 9.37 15.56
C THR A 200 -12.20 8.70 16.84
N GLU A 201 -13.32 8.01 16.79
CA GLU A 201 -13.85 7.22 17.91
C GLU A 201 -13.06 5.93 18.12
N VAL A 202 -12.73 5.24 17.02
CA VAL A 202 -12.10 3.93 17.04
C VAL A 202 -10.58 4.01 17.20
N LEU A 203 -9.92 5.00 16.56
CA LEU A 203 -8.47 5.14 16.61
C LEU A 203 -8.04 6.13 17.69
N ARG A 204 -7.15 5.67 18.61
CA ARG A 204 -6.66 6.50 19.73
C ARG A 204 -5.59 7.51 19.33
N ILE A 205 -4.82 7.27 18.27
CA ILE A 205 -3.68 8.11 17.84
C ILE A 205 -4.09 9.56 17.53
N GLY A 206 -5.35 9.77 17.16
CA GLY A 206 -5.89 11.12 17.00
C GLY A 206 -5.99 11.92 18.30
N ARG A 207 -6.18 11.26 19.44
CA ARG A 207 -6.53 11.90 20.73
C ARG A 207 -5.34 12.57 21.40
N GLU A 208 -4.15 11.96 21.39
CA GLU A 208 -2.95 12.56 22.01
C GLU A 208 -2.36 13.72 21.17
N LYS A 209 -2.39 13.58 19.84
CA LYS A 209 -1.98 14.68 18.94
C LYS A 209 -3.02 15.79 18.80
N LEU A 210 -4.23 15.57 19.27
CA LEU A 210 -5.36 16.50 19.21
C LEU A 210 -5.49 17.37 20.46
N SER A 211 -4.82 17.01 21.58
CA SER A 211 -4.86 17.81 22.82
C SER A 211 -4.35 19.24 22.60
N ASP A 212 -3.43 19.45 21.65
CA ASP A 212 -2.84 20.78 21.38
C ASP A 212 -3.52 21.57 20.24
N LYS A 213 -4.33 20.97 19.37
CA LYS A 213 -4.91 21.64 18.18
C LYS A 213 -6.34 21.29 17.79
N GLY A 214 -7.14 20.73 18.69
CA GLY A 214 -8.60 20.56 18.51
C GLY A 214 -9.03 19.46 17.52
N THR A 215 -10.02 18.67 17.94
CA THR A 215 -10.66 17.52 17.26
C THR A 215 -11.15 17.79 15.82
N VAL A 216 -11.40 19.01 15.47
CA VAL A 216 -11.89 19.47 14.15
C VAL A 216 -10.87 19.28 13.02
N SER A 217 -9.58 19.13 13.35
CA SER A 217 -8.50 19.08 12.36
C SER A 217 -8.30 17.68 11.72
N ALA A 218 -8.57 16.58 12.43
CA ALA A 218 -8.34 15.23 11.89
C ALA A 218 -9.45 14.78 10.92
N ALA A 219 -10.70 15.03 11.26
CA ALA A 219 -11.84 14.75 10.38
C ALA A 219 -11.84 15.62 9.12
N LYS A 220 -11.33 16.84 9.20
CA LYS A 220 -11.18 17.75 8.05
C LYS A 220 -10.03 17.39 7.11
N ARG A 221 -9.16 16.44 7.49
CA ARG A 221 -7.97 16.08 6.69
C ARG A 221 -8.23 14.97 5.67
N VAL A 222 -9.36 14.27 5.76
CA VAL A 222 -9.70 13.21 4.80
C VAL A 222 -10.56 13.79 3.69
N ASP A 223 -10.17 13.51 2.44
CA ASP A 223 -10.89 13.92 1.24
C ASP A 223 -11.35 12.70 0.43
N PRO A 224 -12.52 12.10 0.77
CA PRO A 224 -12.99 10.87 0.16
C PRO A 224 -13.24 11.00 -1.35
N LEU A 225 -12.94 9.95 -2.10
CA LEU A 225 -13.07 9.90 -3.56
C LEU A 225 -14.50 10.12 -4.03
N ARG A 226 -15.50 9.57 -3.32
CA ARG A 226 -16.91 9.75 -3.63
C ARG A 226 -17.31 11.21 -3.63
N ARG A 227 -16.88 11.97 -2.64
CA ARG A 227 -17.16 13.41 -2.52
C ARG A 227 -16.54 14.22 -3.67
N GLN A 228 -15.37 13.79 -4.14
CA GLN A 228 -14.64 14.51 -5.19
C GLN A 228 -15.19 14.21 -6.59
N THR A 229 -15.64 12.97 -6.83
CA THR A 229 -15.99 12.50 -8.17
C THR A 229 -17.49 12.28 -8.40
N GLY A 230 -18.23 11.95 -7.33
CA GLY A 230 -19.61 11.45 -7.44
C GLY A 230 -19.73 10.06 -8.08
N LEU A 231 -18.62 9.41 -8.42
CA LEU A 231 -18.62 8.10 -9.07
C LEU A 231 -18.90 6.97 -8.07
N PRO A 232 -19.54 5.87 -8.52
CA PRO A 232 -19.59 4.63 -7.74
C PRO A 232 -18.18 4.08 -7.49
N ARG A 233 -18.01 3.35 -6.38
CA ARG A 233 -16.74 2.73 -5.99
C ARG A 233 -16.17 1.82 -7.08
N GLU A 234 -17.03 1.01 -7.65
CA GLU A 234 -16.72 0.05 -8.71
C GLU A 234 -16.19 0.75 -9.96
N ALA A 235 -16.75 1.89 -10.36
CA ALA A 235 -16.27 2.65 -11.50
C ALA A 235 -14.86 3.22 -11.29
N ILE A 236 -14.50 3.56 -10.04
CA ILE A 236 -13.14 3.98 -9.72
C ILE A 236 -12.18 2.78 -9.75
N ILE A 237 -12.60 1.63 -9.24
CA ILE A 237 -11.82 0.38 -9.30
C ILE A 237 -11.58 -0.04 -10.76
N GLU A 238 -12.61 -0.01 -11.60
CA GLU A 238 -12.46 -0.29 -13.04
C GLU A 238 -11.44 0.65 -13.69
N ARG A 239 -11.47 1.94 -13.33
CA ARG A 239 -10.48 2.90 -13.81
C ARG A 239 -9.06 2.57 -13.33
N PHE A 240 -8.90 2.09 -12.12
CA PHE A 240 -7.59 1.64 -11.62
C PHE A 240 -7.08 0.44 -12.42
N ILE A 241 -7.93 -0.55 -12.64
CA ILE A 241 -7.64 -1.74 -13.43
C ILE A 241 -7.22 -1.36 -14.86
N ASP A 242 -8.04 -0.55 -15.55
CA ASP A 242 -7.78 -0.11 -16.91
C ASP A 242 -6.48 0.68 -17.03
N THR A 243 -6.23 1.58 -16.07
CA THR A 243 -5.03 2.41 -16.08
C THR A 243 -3.78 1.56 -15.91
N PHE A 244 -3.76 0.65 -14.95
CA PHE A 244 -2.62 -0.23 -14.70
C PHE A 244 -2.35 -1.15 -15.89
N ALA A 245 -3.40 -1.79 -16.42
CA ALA A 245 -3.31 -2.65 -17.59
C ALA A 245 -2.76 -1.90 -18.81
N LYS A 246 -3.22 -0.68 -19.05
CA LYS A 246 -2.76 0.17 -20.16
C LYS A 246 -1.31 0.61 -20.00
N LEU A 247 -0.89 0.96 -18.78
CA LEU A 247 0.47 1.44 -18.52
C LEU A 247 1.51 0.32 -18.67
N TYR A 248 1.19 -0.87 -18.17
CA TYR A 248 2.19 -1.93 -17.96
C TYR A 248 1.89 -3.25 -18.68
N GLY A 249 0.79 -3.32 -19.44
CA GLY A 249 0.42 -4.52 -20.16
C GLY A 249 -0.07 -5.65 -19.25
N ALA A 250 -0.58 -5.32 -18.05
CA ALA A 250 -1.05 -6.32 -17.11
C ALA A 250 -2.23 -7.11 -17.66
N VAL A 251 -2.21 -8.42 -17.45
CA VAL A 251 -3.26 -9.35 -17.85
C VAL A 251 -4.05 -9.83 -16.65
N PRO A 252 -5.33 -10.20 -16.81
CA PRO A 252 -6.10 -10.81 -15.73
C PRO A 252 -5.40 -12.04 -15.18
N GLY A 253 -5.34 -12.14 -13.84
CA GLY A 253 -4.80 -13.28 -13.10
C GLY A 253 -5.74 -13.71 -11.99
N ALA A 254 -5.40 -14.80 -11.34
CA ALA A 254 -6.11 -15.33 -10.19
C ALA A 254 -5.14 -15.75 -9.08
N ILE A 255 -5.65 -15.86 -7.86
CA ILE A 255 -4.95 -16.53 -6.76
C ILE A 255 -5.20 -18.02 -6.90
N THR A 256 -4.16 -18.81 -6.85
CA THR A 256 -4.27 -20.28 -6.99
C THR A 256 -4.76 -20.94 -5.70
N ASP A 257 -5.31 -22.15 -5.81
CA ASP A 257 -5.72 -22.94 -4.65
C ASP A 257 -4.56 -23.18 -3.68
N GLU A 258 -3.34 -23.36 -4.20
CA GLU A 258 -2.14 -23.52 -3.37
C GLU A 258 -1.82 -22.24 -2.58
N GLU A 259 -1.95 -21.06 -3.20
CA GLU A 259 -1.75 -19.77 -2.54
C GLU A 259 -2.81 -19.51 -1.48
N TYR A 260 -4.05 -19.88 -1.74
CA TYR A 260 -5.12 -19.83 -0.73
C TYR A 260 -4.85 -20.78 0.43
N ALA A 261 -4.41 -22.01 0.17
CA ALA A 261 -4.08 -22.97 1.23
C ALA A 261 -2.90 -22.49 2.11
N GLU A 262 -1.87 -21.89 1.51
CA GLU A 262 -0.77 -21.27 2.26
C GLU A 262 -1.28 -20.09 3.12
N ALA A 263 -2.18 -19.27 2.58
CA ALA A 263 -2.77 -18.14 3.30
C ALA A 263 -3.68 -18.62 4.45
N GLU A 264 -4.48 -19.66 4.27
CA GLU A 264 -5.30 -20.28 5.33
C GLU A 264 -4.44 -20.79 6.49
N ALA A 265 -3.30 -21.42 6.20
CA ALA A 265 -2.35 -21.86 7.22
C ALA A 265 -1.77 -20.66 8.00
N LEU A 266 -1.50 -19.55 7.33
CA LEU A 266 -1.06 -18.30 7.98
C LEU A 266 -2.18 -17.65 8.78
N VAL A 267 -3.42 -17.65 8.31
CA VAL A 267 -4.56 -17.18 9.09
C VAL A 267 -4.63 -17.92 10.41
N ALA A 268 -4.59 -19.26 10.38
CA ALA A 268 -4.68 -20.09 11.58
C ALA A 268 -3.53 -19.89 12.56
N SER A 269 -2.32 -19.63 12.08
CA SER A 269 -1.10 -19.56 12.91
C SER A 269 -0.68 -18.15 13.30
N LYS A 270 -1.10 -17.11 12.56
CA LYS A 270 -0.56 -15.76 12.70
C LYS A 270 -1.60 -14.64 12.70
N PHE A 271 -2.66 -14.76 11.90
CA PHE A 271 -3.60 -13.67 11.67
C PHE A 271 -4.97 -13.84 12.35
N ALA A 272 -5.21 -14.97 13.02
CA ALA A 272 -6.48 -15.28 13.72
C ALA A 272 -6.53 -14.76 15.17
N THR A 273 -5.64 -13.84 15.56
CA THR A 273 -5.57 -13.34 16.94
C THR A 273 -6.09 -11.94 17.06
#